data_109f943f8ec5126aff8eeeacd7e6b1ee
#
_entry.id   109f943f8ec5126aff8eeeacd7e6b1ee
#
_cell.length_a   1.000
_cell.length_b   1.000
_cell.length_c   1.000
_cell.angle_alpha   90.00
_cell.angle_beta   90.00
_cell.angle_gamma   90.00
#
_symmetry.space_group_name_H-M   'P 1'
#
loop_
_entity.id
_entity.type
_entity.pdbx_description
1 polymer ?
#
loop_
_entity_poly.entity_id
_entity_poly.type
_entity_poly.pdbx_seq_one_letter_code
_entity_poly.pdbx_strand_id
1 'polypeptide(L)'
;MQEEEMDGIVLAAAGINRLGREQEITCYLERIRSTPPGQALALEVKADNIQLIRKLNRLSDQETDICVKAERQFLKQIGGSCHLPVGAYCKIQDAKLILRAMFGTEDGKKLAYTKVESAVLNKIEDSSQIDEICRQIAREVVEKIQIQLSHEE
;
A
#
# COMPACT_ATOMS: atom_id res chain seq x y z
N MET A 1 -38.72 2.55 -0.20
CA MET A 1 -37.28 2.85 -0.02
C MET A 1 -37.07 4.24 -0.59
N GLN A 2 -36.70 5.20 0.25
CA GLN A 2 -36.28 6.51 -0.27
C GLN A 2 -34.97 6.27 -1.05
N GLU A 3 -34.95 6.64 -2.33
CA GLU A 3 -33.71 6.73 -3.10
C GLU A 3 -32.90 7.85 -2.45
N GLU A 4 -31.78 7.50 -1.82
CA GLU A 4 -30.81 8.49 -1.36
C GLU A 4 -30.21 9.12 -2.63
N GLU A 5 -30.43 10.42 -2.83
CA GLU A 5 -29.77 11.18 -3.87
C GLU A 5 -28.29 11.26 -3.52
N MET A 6 -27.47 10.46 -4.21
CA MET A 6 -26.02 10.50 -4.10
C MET A 6 -25.44 11.38 -5.19
N ASP A 7 -24.57 12.30 -4.82
CA ASP A 7 -23.85 13.17 -5.78
C ASP A 7 -22.79 12.42 -6.58
N GLY A 8 -22.31 11.29 -6.07
CA GLY A 8 -21.32 10.47 -6.75
C GLY A 8 -20.91 9.23 -5.96
N ILE A 9 -20.11 8.40 -6.59
CA ILE A 9 -19.53 7.19 -5.96
C ILE A 9 -18.02 7.16 -6.17
N VAL A 10 -17.30 6.57 -5.20
CA VAL A 10 -15.86 6.38 -5.29
C VAL A 10 -15.58 4.94 -5.73
N LEU A 11 -14.89 4.81 -6.85
CA LEU A 11 -14.53 3.52 -7.45
C LEU A 11 -13.03 3.40 -7.71
N ALA A 12 -12.53 2.17 -7.82
CA ALA A 12 -11.16 1.92 -8.25
C ALA A 12 -11.00 2.25 -9.74
N ALA A 13 -10.20 3.27 -10.06
CA ALA A 13 -9.94 3.70 -11.43
C ALA A 13 -9.44 2.56 -12.33
N ALA A 14 -8.62 1.65 -11.80
CA ALA A 14 -8.14 0.48 -12.54
C ALA A 14 -9.27 -0.43 -13.07
N GLY A 15 -10.38 -0.54 -12.32
CA GLY A 15 -11.56 -1.29 -12.77
C GLY A 15 -12.28 -0.59 -13.92
N ILE A 16 -12.44 0.73 -13.84
CA ILE A 16 -13.08 1.54 -14.85
C ILE A 16 -12.25 1.53 -16.16
N ASN A 17 -10.92 1.68 -16.06
CA ASN A 17 -10.01 1.63 -17.20
C ASN A 17 -10.05 0.27 -17.91
N ARG A 18 -10.10 -0.84 -17.14
CA ARG A 18 -10.23 -2.19 -17.74
C ARG A 18 -11.53 -2.40 -18.51
N LEU A 19 -12.58 -1.68 -18.16
CA LEU A 19 -13.84 -1.70 -18.87
C LEU A 19 -13.85 -0.76 -20.09
N GLY A 20 -12.76 -0.02 -20.35
CA GLY A 20 -12.68 0.97 -21.43
C GLY A 20 -13.59 2.18 -21.19
N ARG A 21 -13.90 2.49 -19.91
CA ARG A 21 -14.85 3.55 -19.51
C ARG A 21 -14.17 4.71 -18.79
N GLU A 22 -12.91 4.94 -19.03
CA GLU A 22 -12.12 6.02 -18.41
C GLU A 22 -12.68 7.42 -18.62
N GLN A 23 -13.40 7.64 -19.71
CA GLN A 23 -14.10 8.91 -19.98
C GLN A 23 -15.24 9.21 -18.99
N GLU A 24 -15.68 8.22 -18.21
CA GLU A 24 -16.72 8.40 -17.18
C GLU A 24 -16.13 8.82 -15.83
N ILE A 25 -14.80 8.84 -15.70
CA ILE A 25 -14.13 9.28 -14.47
C ILE A 25 -14.22 10.81 -14.41
N THR A 26 -14.99 11.31 -13.45
CA THR A 26 -15.15 12.75 -13.23
C THR A 26 -13.88 13.39 -12.70
N CYS A 27 -13.22 12.73 -11.71
CA CYS A 27 -11.94 13.18 -11.17
C CYS A 27 -11.20 12.03 -10.48
N TYR A 28 -9.87 12.16 -10.42
CA TYR A 28 -9.02 11.27 -9.61
C TYR A 28 -8.79 11.86 -8.22
N LEU A 29 -8.97 11.04 -7.19
CA LEU A 29 -8.80 11.46 -5.79
C LEU A 29 -7.32 11.41 -5.39
N GLU A 30 -6.52 12.36 -5.86
CA GLU A 30 -5.07 12.38 -5.58
C GLU A 30 -4.73 12.74 -4.12
N ARG A 31 -5.60 13.47 -3.44
CA ARG A 31 -5.41 13.92 -2.06
C ARG A 31 -5.82 12.87 -1.03
N ILE A 32 -6.76 12.00 -1.39
CA ILE A 32 -7.23 10.93 -0.50
C ILE A 32 -6.29 9.74 -0.68
N ARG A 33 -5.36 9.57 0.26
CA ARG A 33 -4.39 8.48 0.24
C ARG A 33 -4.89 7.31 1.08
N SER A 34 -6.05 6.82 0.75
CA SER A 34 -6.69 5.71 1.45
C SER A 34 -6.57 4.39 0.67
N THR A 35 -5.45 4.19 -0.02
CA THR A 35 -5.21 2.91 -0.67
C THR A 35 -4.93 1.86 0.40
N PRO A 36 -5.77 0.83 0.53
CA PRO A 36 -5.48 -0.27 1.45
C PRO A 36 -4.10 -0.87 1.15
N PRO A 37 -3.28 -1.14 2.18
CA PRO A 37 -1.94 -1.66 1.97
C PRO A 37 -1.92 -3.02 1.26
N GLY A 38 -0.95 -3.22 0.36
CA GLY A 38 -0.68 -4.50 -0.27
C GLY A 38 -1.68 -4.90 -1.36
N GLN A 39 -2.34 -3.97 -2.01
CA GLN A 39 -3.24 -4.25 -3.12
C GLN A 39 -2.48 -4.52 -4.42
N ALA A 40 -2.33 -5.79 -4.75
CA ALA A 40 -1.86 -6.25 -6.05
C ALA A 40 -2.61 -7.52 -6.45
N LEU A 41 -2.62 -7.83 -7.74
CA LEU A 41 -3.10 -9.12 -8.22
C LEU A 41 -2.15 -10.21 -7.73
N ALA A 42 -2.69 -11.23 -7.07
CA ALA A 42 -1.93 -12.35 -6.57
C ALA A 42 -2.43 -13.66 -7.17
N LEU A 43 -1.50 -14.59 -7.38
CA LEU A 43 -1.79 -15.96 -7.78
C LEU A 43 -1.49 -16.88 -6.60
N GLU A 44 -2.49 -17.63 -6.16
CA GLU A 44 -2.35 -18.60 -5.07
C GLU A 44 -2.21 -20.00 -5.64
N VAL A 45 -1.22 -20.74 -5.15
CA VAL A 45 -0.96 -22.14 -5.52
C VAL A 45 -0.61 -22.94 -4.28
N LYS A 46 -0.83 -24.27 -4.34
CA LYS A 46 -0.38 -25.17 -3.28
C LYS A 46 1.14 -25.10 -3.14
N ALA A 47 1.64 -25.03 -1.90
CA ALA A 47 3.06 -24.87 -1.59
C ALA A 47 3.94 -26.05 -2.10
N ASP A 48 3.39 -27.23 -2.27
CA ASP A 48 4.06 -28.42 -2.78
C ASP A 48 4.11 -28.49 -4.32
N ASN A 49 3.36 -27.63 -5.03
CA ASN A 49 3.36 -27.60 -6.50
C ASN A 49 4.52 -26.76 -7.05
N ILE A 50 5.74 -27.26 -6.86
CA ILE A 50 6.97 -26.55 -7.23
C ILE A 50 7.04 -26.24 -8.74
N GLN A 51 6.51 -27.12 -9.58
CA GLN A 51 6.53 -26.89 -11.03
C GLN A 51 5.65 -25.70 -11.44
N LEU A 52 4.46 -25.58 -10.85
CA LEU A 52 3.56 -24.47 -11.12
C LEU A 52 4.11 -23.17 -10.54
N ILE A 53 4.64 -23.18 -9.31
CA ILE A 53 5.31 -22.03 -8.69
C ILE A 53 6.40 -21.47 -9.61
N ARG A 54 7.29 -22.32 -10.15
CA ARG A 54 8.35 -21.89 -11.06
C ARG A 54 7.82 -21.25 -12.35
N LYS A 55 6.69 -21.74 -12.87
CA LYS A 55 6.06 -21.15 -14.07
C LYS A 55 5.45 -19.78 -13.76
N LEU A 56 4.74 -19.67 -12.64
CA LEU A 56 4.04 -18.45 -12.25
C LEU A 56 4.99 -17.35 -11.79
N ASN A 57 6.13 -17.67 -11.20
CA ASN A 57 7.16 -16.68 -10.83
C ASN A 57 7.68 -15.86 -12.02
N ARG A 58 7.51 -16.36 -13.26
CA ARG A 58 7.85 -15.58 -14.46
C ARG A 58 6.85 -14.45 -14.75
N LEU A 59 5.68 -14.47 -14.14
CA LEU A 59 4.66 -13.45 -14.26
C LEU A 59 4.77 -12.40 -13.14
N SER A 60 5.65 -12.65 -12.15
CA SER A 60 5.85 -11.74 -11.04
C SER A 60 6.56 -10.47 -11.52
N ASP A 61 5.98 -9.34 -11.19
CA ASP A 61 6.62 -8.04 -11.33
C ASP A 61 7.40 -7.71 -10.05
N GLN A 62 8.71 -7.61 -10.17
CA GLN A 62 9.62 -7.47 -9.03
C GLN A 62 9.42 -6.16 -8.28
N GLU A 63 9.18 -5.05 -8.98
CA GLU A 63 8.97 -3.76 -8.34
C GLU A 63 7.67 -3.75 -7.55
N THR A 64 6.60 -4.31 -8.12
CA THR A 64 5.31 -4.48 -7.42
C THR A 64 5.47 -5.37 -6.20
N ASP A 65 6.19 -6.49 -6.29
CA ASP A 65 6.42 -7.39 -5.14
C ASP A 65 7.12 -6.68 -3.99
N ILE A 66 8.17 -5.91 -4.26
CA ILE A 66 8.90 -5.13 -3.26
C ILE A 66 7.98 -4.08 -2.62
N CYS A 67 7.24 -3.34 -3.43
CA CYS A 67 6.33 -2.31 -2.94
C CYS A 67 5.24 -2.90 -2.03
N VAL A 68 4.60 -3.98 -2.46
CA VAL A 68 3.57 -4.68 -1.68
C VAL A 68 4.14 -5.25 -0.38
N LYS A 69 5.38 -5.77 -0.38
CA LYS A 69 6.06 -6.21 0.84
C LYS A 69 6.22 -5.07 1.84
N ALA A 70 6.67 -3.90 1.40
CA ALA A 70 6.82 -2.74 2.27
C ALA A 70 5.47 -2.28 2.87
N GLU A 71 4.41 -2.22 2.06
CA GLU A 71 3.07 -1.87 2.51
C GLU A 71 2.52 -2.88 3.53
N ARG A 72 2.69 -4.18 3.29
CA ARG A 72 2.28 -5.24 4.21
C ARG A 72 3.08 -5.22 5.51
N GLN A 73 4.37 -4.90 5.46
CA GLN A 73 5.19 -4.73 6.68
C GLN A 73 4.68 -3.55 7.52
N PHE A 74 4.30 -2.44 6.89
CA PHE A 74 3.66 -1.33 7.58
C PHE A 74 2.36 -1.76 8.25
N LEU A 75 1.44 -2.40 7.52
CA LEU A 75 0.17 -2.87 8.05
C LEU A 75 0.37 -3.80 9.26
N LYS A 76 1.33 -4.71 9.17
CA LYS A 76 1.67 -5.64 10.26
C LYS A 76 2.20 -4.93 11.50
N GLN A 77 3.04 -3.91 11.33
CA GLN A 77 3.70 -3.22 12.45
C GLN A 77 2.78 -2.19 13.12
N ILE A 78 1.90 -1.52 12.36
CA ILE A 78 0.93 -0.57 12.93
C ILE A 78 -0.20 -1.28 13.69
N GLY A 79 -0.32 -2.61 13.55
CA GLY A 79 -1.41 -3.37 14.16
C GLY A 79 -2.76 -3.12 13.49
N GLY A 80 -2.74 -2.71 12.20
CA GLY A 80 -3.94 -2.35 11.46
C GLY A 80 -4.90 -3.52 11.29
N SER A 81 -6.18 -3.24 11.53
CA SER A 81 -7.29 -4.13 11.19
C SER A 81 -8.16 -3.49 10.12
N CYS A 82 -9.05 -4.27 9.49
CA CYS A 82 -9.95 -3.77 8.45
C CYS A 82 -10.92 -2.67 8.93
N HIS A 83 -10.99 -2.43 10.24
CA HIS A 83 -11.87 -1.43 10.85
C HIS A 83 -11.18 -0.08 11.12
N LEU A 84 -9.85 -0.04 11.06
CA LEU A 84 -9.11 1.20 11.30
C LEU A 84 -8.86 1.95 9.98
N PRO A 85 -8.90 3.29 9.99
CA PRO A 85 -8.56 4.09 8.82
C PRO A 85 -7.05 4.05 8.60
N VAL A 86 -6.61 3.03 7.86
CA VAL A 86 -5.22 2.79 7.51
C VAL A 86 -5.04 2.78 6.00
N GLY A 87 -4.02 3.46 5.51
CA GLY A 87 -3.66 3.48 4.10
C GLY A 87 -2.16 3.46 3.93
N ALA A 88 -1.69 2.80 2.88
CA ALA A 88 -0.29 2.84 2.47
C ALA A 88 -0.16 2.74 0.96
N TYR A 89 0.84 3.39 0.44
CA TYR A 89 1.24 3.31 -0.96
C TYR A 89 2.76 3.38 -1.06
N CYS A 90 3.33 2.36 -1.63
CA CYS A 90 4.76 2.28 -1.91
C CYS A 90 5.03 2.41 -3.41
N LYS A 91 6.11 3.07 -3.77
CA LYS A 91 6.66 3.08 -5.13
C LYS A 91 8.17 3.07 -5.09
N ILE A 92 8.78 2.60 -6.18
CA ILE A 92 10.20 2.77 -6.43
C ILE A 92 10.37 3.98 -7.34
N GLN A 93 11.22 4.91 -6.93
CA GLN A 93 11.60 6.08 -7.71
C GLN A 93 13.06 6.41 -7.43
N ASP A 94 13.86 6.67 -8.49
CA ASP A 94 15.29 6.95 -8.39
C ASP A 94 16.02 5.88 -7.55
N ALA A 95 15.67 4.61 -7.80
CA ALA A 95 16.16 3.44 -7.08
C ALA A 95 15.98 3.49 -5.55
N LYS A 96 15.00 4.22 -5.06
CA LYS A 96 14.60 4.27 -3.64
C LYS A 96 13.18 3.79 -3.46
N LEU A 97 12.92 3.09 -2.37
CA LEU A 97 11.56 2.86 -1.90
C LEU A 97 11.03 4.14 -1.28
N ILE A 98 9.85 4.54 -1.71
CA ILE A 98 9.11 5.67 -1.15
C ILE A 98 7.80 5.14 -0.60
N LEU A 99 7.72 5.00 0.72
CA LEU A 99 6.51 4.56 1.41
C LEU A 99 5.76 5.77 1.96
N ARG A 100 4.52 5.91 1.53
CA ARG A 100 3.57 6.90 2.05
C ARG A 100 2.51 6.16 2.81
N ALA A 101 2.19 6.62 4.02
CA ALA A 101 1.17 6.00 4.83
C ALA A 101 0.33 7.01 5.59
N MET A 102 -0.85 6.56 5.93
CA MET A 102 -1.77 7.25 6.83
C MET A 102 -2.30 6.27 7.87
N PHE A 103 -2.60 6.78 9.03
CA PHE A 103 -3.28 6.07 10.08
C PHE A 103 -4.13 7.04 10.88
N GLY A 104 -5.33 6.64 11.23
CA GLY A 104 -6.24 7.43 12.04
C GLY A 104 -6.78 6.65 13.23
N THR A 105 -7.32 7.38 14.19
CA THR A 105 -8.06 6.79 15.31
C THR A 105 -9.41 6.27 14.83
N GLU A 106 -9.97 5.29 15.55
CA GLU A 106 -11.24 4.64 15.21
C GLU A 106 -12.42 5.64 15.18
N ASP A 107 -12.35 6.67 16.04
CA ASP A 107 -13.34 7.75 16.08
C ASP A 107 -13.15 8.82 14.99
N GLY A 108 -12.12 8.69 14.17
CA GLY A 108 -11.79 9.60 13.06
C GLY A 108 -11.30 11.00 13.48
N LYS A 109 -11.06 11.24 14.78
CA LYS A 109 -10.69 12.57 15.27
C LYS A 109 -9.23 12.91 15.02
N LYS A 110 -8.34 11.91 15.05
CA LYS A 110 -6.91 12.11 14.79
C LYS A 110 -6.51 11.35 13.52
N LEU A 111 -5.70 11.99 12.68
CA LEU A 111 -5.25 11.43 11.41
C LEU A 111 -3.80 11.85 11.13
N ALA A 112 -2.90 10.89 11.12
CA ALA A 112 -1.50 11.10 10.83
C ALA A 112 -1.15 10.68 9.40
N TYR A 113 -0.30 11.48 8.75
CA TYR A 113 0.25 11.19 7.42
C TYR A 113 1.76 11.27 7.44
N THR A 114 2.42 10.35 6.80
CA THR A 114 3.87 10.39 6.68
C THR A 114 4.37 9.87 5.33
N LYS A 115 5.59 10.26 5.00
CA LYS A 115 6.35 9.77 3.86
C LYS A 115 7.78 9.47 4.33
N VAL A 116 8.28 8.29 3.98
CA VAL A 116 9.65 7.88 4.23
C VAL A 116 10.28 7.39 2.93
N GLU A 117 11.57 7.65 2.77
CA GLU A 117 12.39 7.18 1.64
C GLU A 117 13.50 6.27 2.18
N SER A 118 13.68 5.10 1.55
CA SER A 118 14.76 4.18 1.90
C SER A 118 16.13 4.65 1.40
N ALA A 119 17.17 3.94 1.79
CA ALA A 119 18.45 3.97 1.08
C ALA A 119 18.29 3.47 -0.37
N VAL A 120 19.31 3.73 -1.21
CA VAL A 120 19.30 3.37 -2.63
C VAL A 120 19.38 1.85 -2.81
N LEU A 121 18.48 1.29 -3.64
CA LEU A 121 18.33 -0.14 -3.88
C LEU A 121 19.36 -0.74 -4.86
N ASN A 122 20.06 0.09 -5.64
CA ASN A 122 20.92 -0.35 -6.76
C ASN A 122 22.11 -1.26 -6.37
N LYS A 123 22.33 -1.52 -5.10
CA LYS A 123 23.40 -2.40 -4.59
C LYS A 123 22.89 -3.65 -3.90
N ILE A 124 21.58 -3.95 -4.03
CA ILE A 124 20.95 -5.04 -3.30
C ILE A 124 20.78 -6.21 -4.26
N GLU A 125 21.58 -7.23 -4.07
CA GLU A 125 21.55 -8.48 -4.85
C GLU A 125 20.75 -9.60 -4.14
N ASP A 126 20.46 -9.43 -2.84
CA ASP A 126 19.85 -10.48 -2.02
C ASP A 126 18.42 -10.10 -1.56
N SER A 127 17.50 -11.05 -1.74
CA SER A 127 16.11 -10.93 -1.31
C SER A 127 15.96 -10.66 0.21
N SER A 128 16.88 -11.19 1.03
CA SER A 128 16.87 -10.96 2.48
C SER A 128 17.14 -9.49 2.85
N GLN A 129 17.99 -8.82 2.07
CA GLN A 129 18.27 -7.39 2.25
C GLN A 129 17.06 -6.53 1.87
N ILE A 130 16.34 -6.91 0.80
CA ILE A 130 15.09 -6.24 0.42
C ILE A 130 14.05 -6.36 1.53
N ASP A 131 13.88 -7.55 2.10
CA ASP A 131 12.94 -7.79 3.18
C ASP A 131 13.29 -6.97 4.44
N GLU A 132 14.59 -6.81 4.74
CA GLU A 132 15.04 -5.96 5.86
C GLU A 132 14.76 -4.48 5.59
N ILE A 133 15.02 -3.99 4.37
CA ILE A 133 14.70 -2.60 4.00
C ILE A 133 13.19 -2.35 4.09
N CYS A 134 12.37 -3.29 3.63
CA CYS A 134 10.91 -3.18 3.77
C CYS A 134 10.47 -3.12 5.24
N ARG A 135 11.10 -3.90 6.12
CA ARG A 135 10.83 -3.84 7.56
C ARG A 135 11.28 -2.53 8.20
N GLN A 136 12.45 -2.04 7.82
CA GLN A 136 13.02 -0.81 8.36
C GLN A 136 12.22 0.43 7.95
N ILE A 137 11.89 0.57 6.67
CA ILE A 137 11.08 1.70 6.19
C ILE A 137 9.68 1.71 6.80
N ALA A 138 9.09 0.52 6.99
CA ALA A 138 7.80 0.38 7.66
C ALA A 138 7.87 0.80 9.13
N ARG A 139 8.93 0.42 9.85
CA ARG A 139 9.15 0.83 11.25
C ARG A 139 9.28 2.34 11.38
N GLU A 140 10.08 2.97 10.54
CA GLU A 140 10.26 4.42 10.55
C GLU A 140 8.94 5.16 10.28
N VAL A 141 8.11 4.63 9.36
CA VAL A 141 6.77 5.17 9.10
C VAL A 141 5.89 5.07 10.33
N VAL A 142 5.87 3.92 11.01
CA VAL A 142 5.06 3.71 12.23
C VAL A 142 5.49 4.66 13.35
N GLU A 143 6.79 4.79 13.59
CA GLU A 143 7.33 5.70 14.60
C GLU A 143 6.90 7.16 14.34
N LYS A 144 7.02 7.63 13.09
CA LYS A 144 6.59 8.98 12.72
C LYS A 144 5.08 9.20 12.90
N ILE A 145 4.28 8.20 12.57
CA ILE A 145 2.83 8.24 12.79
C ILE A 145 2.49 8.32 14.28
N GLN A 146 3.12 7.48 15.10
CA GLN A 146 2.90 7.47 16.55
C GLN A 146 3.27 8.80 17.21
N ILE A 147 4.39 9.40 16.79
CA ILE A 147 4.80 10.73 17.25
C ILE A 147 3.75 11.78 16.90
N GLN A 148 3.24 11.82 15.67
CA GLN A 148 2.21 12.78 15.26
C GLN A 148 0.93 12.62 16.09
N LEU A 149 0.47 11.39 16.31
CA LEU A 149 -0.74 11.14 17.10
C LEU A 149 -0.59 11.49 18.58
N SER A 150 0.63 11.41 19.14
CA SER A 150 0.91 11.78 20.54
C SER A 150 1.05 13.29 20.79
N HIS A 151 1.37 14.07 19.76
CA HIS A 151 1.52 15.53 19.87
C HIS A 151 0.21 16.31 19.68
N GLU A 152 -0.88 15.66 19.32
CA GLU A 152 -2.20 16.26 19.15
C GLU A 152 -3.06 16.17 20.45
N GLU A 153 -2.44 15.99 21.59
CA GLU A 153 -3.08 16.15 22.91
C GLU A 153 -3.00 17.63 23.36
#